data_e24b5aa272ba5133f0ca34cc61b2a271
#
_entry.id   e24b5aa272ba5133f0ca34cc61b2a271
#
_cell.length_a   1.000
_cell.length_b   1.000
_cell.length_c   1.000
_cell.angle_alpha   90.00
_cell.angle_beta   90.00
_cell.angle_gamma   90.00
#
_symmetry.space_group_name_H-M   'P 1'
#
loop_
_entity.id
_entity.type
_entity.pdbx_description
1 polymer ?
#
loop_
_entity_poly.entity_id
_entity_poly.type
_entity_poly.pdbx_seq_one_letter_code
_entity_poly.pdbx_strand_id
1 'polypeptide(L)'
;MPATPAYPPHSAPRLYVDVELSGGTEIRLDGSHAHYLLKVMRIKQGDPVKLFDDRTGEYLAHVTALGKRDLILSIDGKTRDREAVPDLWLCAAPIKKDRFNWIVEKATELGVARIMPVQTERTQGQAIKPDKLRAHMIEAAEQCERTALPTLEPLTKLTAMLEQWPADRHLFFADERIHATGEGSFRSALVANAGPAAILIGPEGGFSDAENEMIRALPQSVAVSLGPRILRADTAAIAAISLWMAGRGDWNVMKSL
;
A
#
# COMPACT_ATOMS: atom_id res chain seq x y z
N MET A 1 21.90 -30.74 -21.50
CA MET A 1 20.87 -30.65 -20.44
C MET A 1 20.75 -29.19 -20.06
N PRO A 2 19.55 -28.59 -20.00
CA PRO A 2 19.42 -27.24 -19.47
C PRO A 2 19.97 -27.23 -18.03
N ALA A 3 20.77 -26.21 -17.71
CA ALA A 3 21.29 -26.05 -16.35
C ALA A 3 20.10 -25.89 -15.39
N THR A 4 20.13 -26.55 -14.25
CA THR A 4 19.13 -26.35 -13.18
C THR A 4 19.23 -24.88 -12.76
N PRO A 5 18.10 -24.12 -12.75
CA PRO A 5 18.11 -22.74 -12.29
C PRO A 5 18.72 -22.61 -10.90
N ALA A 6 19.50 -21.56 -10.67
CA ALA A 6 20.12 -21.31 -9.35
C ALA A 6 19.08 -21.07 -8.25
N TYR A 7 17.86 -20.64 -8.65
CA TYR A 7 16.75 -20.36 -7.76
C TYR A 7 15.55 -21.24 -8.12
N PRO A 8 14.93 -21.95 -7.17
CA PRO A 8 13.58 -22.49 -7.38
C PRO A 8 12.58 -21.37 -7.70
N PRO A 9 11.53 -21.59 -8.52
CA PRO A 9 10.59 -20.55 -8.91
C PRO A 9 9.94 -19.78 -7.73
N HIS A 10 9.73 -20.44 -6.59
CA HIS A 10 9.19 -19.82 -5.38
C HIS A 10 10.17 -18.87 -4.67
N SER A 11 11.49 -19.01 -4.90
CA SER A 11 12.53 -18.15 -4.33
C SER A 11 13.17 -17.21 -5.36
N ALA A 12 12.65 -17.18 -6.60
CA ALA A 12 13.15 -16.30 -7.64
C ALA A 12 13.01 -14.83 -7.23
N PRO A 13 13.97 -13.95 -7.59
CA PRO A 13 13.82 -12.51 -7.40
C PRO A 13 12.52 -12.02 -8.00
N ARG A 14 11.84 -11.10 -7.31
CA ARG A 14 10.57 -10.54 -7.73
C ARG A 14 10.70 -9.03 -7.93
N LEU A 15 10.31 -8.53 -9.10
CA LEU A 15 10.49 -7.14 -9.49
C LEU A 15 9.23 -6.56 -10.13
N TYR A 16 8.94 -5.32 -9.79
CA TYR A 16 7.97 -4.50 -10.49
C TYR A 16 8.56 -3.94 -11.79
N VAL A 17 7.77 -3.92 -12.86
CA VAL A 17 8.11 -3.26 -14.13
C VAL A 17 6.97 -2.36 -14.58
N ASP A 18 7.28 -1.16 -15.05
CA ASP A 18 6.26 -0.19 -15.50
C ASP A 18 5.95 -0.33 -17.00
N VAL A 19 5.87 -1.58 -17.45
CA VAL A 19 5.42 -1.94 -18.80
C VAL A 19 4.44 -3.10 -18.70
N GLU A 20 3.45 -3.13 -19.58
CA GLU A 20 2.48 -4.20 -19.63
C GLU A 20 3.15 -5.52 -20.05
N LEU A 21 2.95 -6.56 -19.23
CA LEU A 21 3.57 -7.85 -19.42
C LEU A 21 2.68 -8.77 -20.28
N SER A 22 3.33 -9.57 -21.15
CA SER A 22 2.68 -10.58 -21.96
C SER A 22 3.59 -11.79 -22.15
N GLY A 23 3.05 -12.99 -22.03
CA GLY A 23 3.79 -14.22 -22.28
C GLY A 23 4.31 -14.32 -23.72
N GLY A 24 5.50 -14.89 -23.89
CA GLY A 24 6.16 -15.01 -25.19
C GLY A 24 6.88 -13.77 -25.70
N THR A 25 6.99 -12.70 -24.89
CA THR A 25 7.72 -11.47 -25.22
C THR A 25 9.04 -11.39 -24.47
N GLU A 26 9.90 -10.46 -24.90
CA GLU A 26 11.15 -10.14 -24.20
C GLU A 26 11.08 -8.76 -23.57
N ILE A 27 11.73 -8.61 -22.41
CA ILE A 27 11.92 -7.34 -21.75
C ILE A 27 13.40 -7.10 -21.48
N ARG A 28 13.86 -5.89 -21.75
CA ARG A 28 15.20 -5.44 -21.36
C ARG A 28 15.10 -4.68 -20.06
N LEU A 29 15.87 -5.11 -19.06
CA LEU A 29 16.03 -4.41 -17.79
C LEU A 29 17.39 -3.72 -17.76
N ASP A 30 17.40 -2.46 -17.29
CA ASP A 30 18.59 -1.66 -17.07
C ASP A 30 18.50 -0.93 -15.71
N GLY A 31 19.38 0.05 -15.47
CA GLY A 31 19.35 0.88 -14.27
C GLY A 31 19.42 0.10 -12.95
N SER A 32 18.51 0.42 -12.03
CA SER A 32 18.46 -0.18 -10.68
C SER A 32 18.12 -1.66 -10.71
N HIS A 33 17.20 -2.09 -11.57
CA HIS A 33 16.80 -3.49 -11.70
C HIS A 33 17.97 -4.37 -12.18
N ALA A 34 18.66 -3.92 -13.23
CA ALA A 34 19.84 -4.65 -13.73
C ALA A 34 20.97 -4.66 -12.69
N HIS A 35 21.21 -3.54 -12.00
CA HIS A 35 22.20 -3.49 -10.91
C HIS A 35 21.85 -4.49 -9.81
N TYR A 36 20.61 -4.52 -9.35
CA TYR A 36 20.15 -5.45 -8.32
C TYR A 36 20.36 -6.92 -8.77
N LEU A 37 19.85 -7.28 -9.94
CA LEU A 37 19.96 -8.65 -10.44
C LEU A 37 21.40 -9.06 -10.69
N LEU A 38 22.20 -8.21 -11.35
CA LEU A 38 23.58 -8.55 -11.75
C LEU A 38 24.57 -8.49 -10.59
N LYS A 39 24.46 -7.51 -9.68
CA LYS A 39 25.47 -7.24 -8.64
C LYS A 39 25.10 -7.80 -7.28
N VAL A 40 23.83 -7.70 -6.89
CA VAL A 40 23.35 -8.19 -5.59
C VAL A 40 22.98 -9.66 -5.69
N MET A 41 22.07 -10.01 -6.59
CA MET A 41 21.59 -11.38 -6.76
C MET A 41 22.56 -12.27 -7.55
N ARG A 42 23.48 -11.68 -8.32
CA ARG A 42 24.46 -12.38 -9.18
C ARG A 42 23.80 -13.40 -10.11
N ILE A 43 22.68 -12.97 -10.69
CA ILE A 43 21.85 -13.80 -11.56
C ILE A 43 22.64 -14.29 -12.79
N LYS A 44 22.32 -15.46 -13.28
CA LYS A 44 22.95 -16.10 -14.45
C LYS A 44 21.94 -16.27 -15.57
N GLN A 45 22.46 -16.54 -16.77
CA GLN A 45 21.62 -16.94 -17.89
C GLN A 45 20.87 -18.23 -17.57
N GLY A 46 19.56 -18.23 -17.85
CA GLY A 46 18.62 -19.31 -17.52
C GLY A 46 17.98 -19.20 -16.13
N ASP A 47 18.45 -18.30 -15.25
CA ASP A 47 17.85 -18.14 -13.92
C ASP A 47 16.46 -17.50 -14.04
N PRO A 48 15.50 -17.91 -13.18
CA PRO A 48 14.14 -17.38 -13.18
C PRO A 48 14.06 -16.02 -12.46
N VAL A 49 13.15 -15.15 -12.93
CA VAL A 49 12.75 -13.89 -12.30
C VAL A 49 11.23 -13.79 -12.36
N LYS A 50 10.58 -13.40 -11.28
CA LYS A 50 9.18 -13.03 -11.27
C LYS A 50 9.04 -11.55 -11.59
N LEU A 51 8.20 -11.21 -12.55
CA LEU A 51 7.88 -9.82 -12.92
C LEU A 51 6.41 -9.55 -12.66
N PHE A 52 6.06 -8.34 -12.21
CA PHE A 52 4.67 -7.88 -12.15
C PHE A 52 4.56 -6.40 -12.54
N ASP A 53 3.40 -6.00 -13.07
CA ASP A 53 3.20 -4.70 -13.71
C ASP A 53 2.03 -3.86 -13.14
N ASP A 54 1.36 -4.31 -12.10
CA ASP A 54 0.15 -3.70 -11.52
C ASP A 54 -1.06 -3.58 -12.49
N ARG A 55 -1.01 -4.22 -13.64
CA ARG A 55 -2.08 -4.19 -14.68
C ARG A 55 -2.58 -5.58 -15.01
N THR A 56 -1.65 -6.43 -15.41
CA THR A 56 -1.96 -7.77 -15.92
C THR A 56 -1.69 -8.87 -14.89
N GLY A 57 -0.87 -8.63 -13.88
CA GLY A 57 -0.54 -9.58 -12.83
C GLY A 57 0.95 -9.93 -12.77
N GLU A 58 1.25 -11.17 -12.36
CA GLU A 58 2.61 -11.66 -12.20
C GLU A 58 2.95 -12.71 -13.25
N TYR A 59 4.18 -12.65 -13.76
CA TYR A 59 4.70 -13.56 -14.79
C TYR A 59 6.04 -14.15 -14.33
N LEU A 60 6.26 -15.40 -14.72
CA LEU A 60 7.58 -15.99 -14.67
C LEU A 60 8.34 -15.60 -15.94
N ALA A 61 9.60 -15.23 -15.76
CA ALA A 61 10.53 -14.96 -16.85
C ALA A 61 11.88 -15.61 -16.55
N HIS A 62 12.72 -15.77 -17.55
CA HIS A 62 14.09 -16.26 -17.38
C HIS A 62 15.08 -15.38 -18.15
N VAL A 63 16.30 -15.34 -17.65
CA VAL A 63 17.38 -14.55 -18.24
C VAL A 63 17.84 -15.19 -19.55
N THR A 64 17.71 -14.48 -20.68
CA THR A 64 18.19 -14.93 -21.99
C THR A 64 19.55 -14.35 -22.34
N ALA A 65 19.85 -13.11 -21.91
CA ALA A 65 21.15 -12.49 -22.17
C ALA A 65 21.58 -11.59 -21.01
N LEU A 66 22.89 -11.53 -20.78
CA LEU A 66 23.54 -10.70 -19.76
C LEU A 66 24.48 -9.70 -20.42
N GLY A 67 24.24 -8.40 -20.20
CA GLY A 67 25.13 -7.31 -20.56
C GLY A 67 25.97 -6.84 -19.36
N LYS A 68 26.76 -5.78 -19.55
CA LYS A 68 27.54 -5.15 -18.47
C LYS A 68 26.66 -4.35 -17.48
N ARG A 69 25.55 -3.75 -17.97
CA ARG A 69 24.67 -2.86 -17.21
C ARG A 69 23.18 -3.12 -17.48
N ASP A 70 22.87 -4.16 -18.24
CA ASP A 70 21.54 -4.54 -18.66
C ASP A 70 21.43 -6.06 -18.77
N LEU A 71 20.22 -6.55 -18.86
CA LEU A 71 19.92 -7.96 -19.13
C LEU A 71 18.62 -8.07 -19.92
N ILE A 72 18.44 -9.17 -20.63
CA ILE A 72 17.20 -9.49 -21.34
C ILE A 72 16.56 -10.69 -20.66
N LEU A 73 15.25 -10.56 -20.43
CA LEU A 73 14.42 -11.61 -19.89
C LEU A 73 13.39 -12.01 -20.95
N SER A 74 13.22 -13.31 -21.16
CA SER A 74 12.06 -13.85 -21.90
C SER A 74 10.96 -14.15 -20.91
N ILE A 75 9.74 -13.68 -21.20
CA ILE A 75 8.56 -13.87 -20.36
C ILE A 75 7.90 -15.18 -20.75
N ASP A 76 7.91 -16.16 -19.86
CA ASP A 76 7.36 -17.49 -20.12
C ASP A 76 5.84 -17.49 -20.10
N GLY A 77 5.25 -17.04 -19.00
CA GLY A 77 3.80 -17.02 -18.84
C GLY A 77 3.33 -16.41 -17.53
N LYS A 78 2.04 -16.14 -17.47
CA LYS A 78 1.39 -15.59 -16.28
C LYS A 78 1.32 -16.63 -15.18
N THR A 79 1.75 -16.25 -13.97
CA THR A 79 1.68 -17.09 -12.76
C THR A 79 0.49 -16.74 -11.88
N ARG A 80 0.13 -15.45 -11.84
CA ARG A 80 -1.01 -14.93 -11.07
C ARG A 80 -1.66 -13.78 -11.79
N ASP A 81 -2.97 -13.65 -11.68
CA ASP A 81 -3.68 -12.43 -12.09
C ASP A 81 -3.37 -11.27 -11.14
N ARG A 82 -3.61 -10.04 -11.62
CA ARG A 82 -3.64 -8.89 -10.74
C ARG A 82 -4.70 -9.12 -9.67
N GLU A 83 -4.31 -9.01 -8.41
CA GLU A 83 -5.22 -9.20 -7.29
C GLU A 83 -6.32 -8.13 -7.24
N ALA A 84 -7.53 -8.54 -6.85
CA ALA A 84 -8.56 -7.62 -6.42
C ALA A 84 -8.29 -7.22 -4.98
N VAL A 85 -8.03 -5.94 -4.73
CA VAL A 85 -7.79 -5.42 -3.39
C VAL A 85 -9.09 -4.91 -2.76
N PRO A 86 -9.26 -5.05 -1.43
CA PRO A 86 -10.38 -4.44 -0.72
C PRO A 86 -10.42 -2.93 -0.91
N ASP A 87 -11.63 -2.35 -1.07
CA ASP A 87 -11.79 -0.92 -1.28
C ASP A 87 -11.64 -0.12 0.03
N LEU A 88 -10.42 -0.11 0.55
CA LEU A 88 -10.00 0.68 1.70
C LEU A 88 -9.07 1.80 1.27
N TRP A 89 -9.38 3.04 1.66
CA TRP A 89 -8.50 4.19 1.50
C TRP A 89 -7.82 4.54 2.82
N LEU A 90 -6.58 4.98 2.76
CA LEU A 90 -5.88 5.58 3.89
C LEU A 90 -5.69 7.08 3.63
N CYS A 91 -6.37 7.91 4.42
CA CYS A 91 -6.16 9.35 4.50
C CYS A 91 -5.26 9.64 5.70
N ALA A 92 -4.03 10.09 5.49
CA ALA A 92 -3.10 10.28 6.60
C ALA A 92 -2.36 11.60 6.49
N ALA A 93 -2.28 12.32 7.62
CA ALA A 93 -1.47 13.52 7.68
C ALA A 93 0.03 13.17 7.57
N PRO A 94 0.79 13.88 6.72
CA PRO A 94 2.23 13.72 6.69
C PRO A 94 2.84 14.04 8.05
N ILE A 95 3.53 13.07 8.62
CA ILE A 95 4.33 13.17 9.84
C ILE A 95 5.81 13.19 9.48
N LYS A 96 6.72 13.11 10.46
CA LYS A 96 8.16 13.04 10.17
C LYS A 96 8.43 12.04 9.05
N LYS A 97 9.24 12.47 8.07
CA LYS A 97 9.45 11.79 6.77
C LYS A 97 9.61 10.27 6.86
N ASP A 98 10.49 9.78 7.72
CA ASP A 98 10.78 8.34 7.80
C ASP A 98 9.58 7.54 8.33
N ARG A 99 8.78 8.14 9.21
CA ARG A 99 7.55 7.52 9.71
C ARG A 99 6.43 7.53 8.68
N PHE A 100 6.33 8.62 7.88
CA PHE A 100 5.33 8.66 6.82
C PHE A 100 5.66 7.68 5.71
N ASN A 101 6.93 7.55 5.33
CA ASN A 101 7.38 6.51 4.40
C ASN A 101 7.03 5.11 4.92
N TRP A 102 7.24 4.87 6.23
CA TRP A 102 6.89 3.61 6.87
C TRP A 102 5.37 3.34 6.86
N ILE A 103 4.53 4.38 7.08
CA ILE A 103 3.06 4.24 6.94
C ILE A 103 2.71 3.80 5.51
N VAL A 104 3.29 4.42 4.49
CA VAL A 104 3.02 4.09 3.09
C VAL A 104 3.45 2.66 2.75
N GLU A 105 4.62 2.24 3.21
CA GLU A 105 5.13 0.88 3.09
C GLU A 105 4.14 -0.12 3.71
N LYS A 106 3.78 0.05 5.00
CA LYS A 106 2.90 -0.88 5.71
C LYS A 106 1.45 -0.84 5.20
N ALA A 107 0.95 0.32 4.79
CA ALA A 107 -0.36 0.40 4.13
C ALA A 107 -0.39 -0.41 2.82
N THR A 108 0.72 -0.42 2.08
CA THR A 108 0.86 -1.26 0.88
C THR A 108 0.87 -2.73 1.24
N GLU A 109 1.67 -3.17 2.19
CA GLU A 109 1.72 -4.56 2.66
C GLU A 109 0.37 -5.06 3.17
N LEU A 110 -0.38 -4.19 3.86
CA LEU A 110 -1.68 -4.52 4.46
C LEU A 110 -2.85 -4.48 3.47
N GLY A 111 -2.63 -4.16 2.18
CA GLY A 111 -3.66 -4.27 1.17
C GLY A 111 -4.51 -3.01 0.92
N VAL A 112 -4.10 -1.82 1.38
CA VAL A 112 -4.81 -0.57 1.11
C VAL A 112 -4.87 -0.31 -0.40
N ALA A 113 -6.05 0.11 -0.90
CA ALA A 113 -6.25 0.39 -2.32
C ALA A 113 -5.78 1.79 -2.74
N ARG A 114 -5.87 2.77 -1.82
CA ARG A 114 -5.54 4.18 -2.11
C ARG A 114 -4.93 4.85 -0.90
N ILE A 115 -3.87 5.62 -1.11
CA ILE A 115 -3.21 6.42 -0.09
C ILE A 115 -3.38 7.91 -0.44
N MET A 116 -4.00 8.65 0.46
CA MET A 116 -4.29 10.08 0.32
C MET A 116 -3.55 10.86 1.41
N PRO A 117 -2.43 11.51 1.10
CA PRO A 117 -1.79 12.43 2.03
C PRO A 117 -2.70 13.63 2.29
N VAL A 118 -2.97 13.95 3.56
CA VAL A 118 -3.91 15.00 3.96
C VAL A 118 -3.23 16.07 4.79
N GLN A 119 -3.26 17.31 4.33
CA GLN A 119 -2.73 18.44 5.08
C GLN A 119 -3.77 18.95 6.08
N THR A 120 -3.43 18.89 7.36
CA THR A 120 -4.19 19.42 8.48
C THR A 120 -3.51 20.67 9.03
N GLU A 121 -4.20 21.41 9.91
CA GLU A 121 -3.67 22.62 10.54
C GLU A 121 -2.37 22.35 11.30
N ARG A 122 -2.29 21.21 12.00
CA ARG A 122 -1.13 20.83 12.82
C ARG A 122 -0.13 19.94 12.08
N THR A 123 -0.30 19.75 10.77
CA THR A 123 0.70 19.05 9.95
C THR A 123 1.98 19.90 9.91
N GLN A 124 3.06 19.38 10.47
CA GLN A 124 4.37 20.03 10.40
C GLN A 124 4.99 19.72 9.03
N GLY A 125 4.83 20.67 8.11
CA GLY A 125 5.07 20.55 6.69
C GLY A 125 6.43 20.00 6.28
N GLN A 126 6.45 18.75 5.89
CA GLN A 126 7.50 18.21 5.04
C GLN A 126 6.96 18.04 3.63
N ALA A 127 7.72 18.54 2.65
CA ALA A 127 7.37 18.33 1.25
C ALA A 127 7.32 16.82 0.94
N ILE A 128 6.15 16.36 0.53
CA ILE A 128 5.98 15.00 0.02
C ILE A 128 6.71 14.90 -1.33
N LYS A 129 7.48 13.83 -1.50
CA LYS A 129 8.12 13.49 -2.77
C LYS A 129 7.40 12.26 -3.33
N PRO A 130 6.44 12.43 -4.27
CA PRO A 130 5.60 11.33 -4.76
C PRO A 130 6.41 10.14 -5.31
N ASP A 131 7.44 10.43 -6.11
CA ASP A 131 8.30 9.37 -6.68
C ASP A 131 8.97 8.51 -5.61
N LYS A 132 9.36 9.14 -4.49
CA LYS A 132 9.97 8.42 -3.38
C LYS A 132 8.96 7.54 -2.63
N LEU A 133 7.75 8.03 -2.42
CA LEU A 133 6.67 7.24 -1.83
C LEU A 133 6.29 6.07 -2.75
N ARG A 134 6.19 6.33 -4.06
CA ARG A 134 5.96 5.27 -5.05
C ARG A 134 7.05 4.18 -5.00
N ALA A 135 8.32 4.57 -4.86
CA ALA A 135 9.41 3.60 -4.71
C ALA A 135 9.23 2.71 -3.46
N HIS A 136 8.82 3.28 -2.32
CA HIS A 136 8.52 2.50 -1.11
C HIS A 136 7.31 1.56 -1.31
N MET A 137 6.28 2.00 -2.04
CA MET A 137 5.13 1.15 -2.38
C MET A 137 5.55 -0.04 -3.25
N ILE A 138 6.41 0.20 -4.24
CA ILE A 138 6.94 -0.85 -5.14
C ILE A 138 7.76 -1.85 -4.32
N GLU A 139 8.71 -1.38 -3.52
CA GLU A 139 9.54 -2.24 -2.66
C GLU A 139 8.69 -3.09 -1.70
N ALA A 140 7.68 -2.48 -1.07
CA ALA A 140 6.75 -3.19 -0.21
C ALA A 140 5.96 -4.27 -0.99
N ALA A 141 5.46 -3.94 -2.19
CA ALA A 141 4.73 -4.89 -3.03
C ALA A 141 5.62 -6.04 -3.51
N GLU A 142 6.90 -5.78 -3.81
CA GLU A 142 7.88 -6.81 -4.15
C GLU A 142 8.07 -7.80 -2.99
N GLN A 143 8.14 -7.31 -1.75
CA GLN A 143 8.39 -8.13 -0.56
C GLN A 143 7.16 -8.91 -0.08
N CYS A 144 5.97 -8.30 -0.10
CA CYS A 144 4.75 -8.95 0.37
C CYS A 144 4.02 -9.77 -0.71
N GLU A 145 4.61 -9.89 -1.89
CA GLU A 145 4.08 -10.59 -3.08
C GLU A 145 2.76 -9.99 -3.63
N ARG A 146 2.45 -8.76 -3.31
CA ARG A 146 1.28 -8.06 -3.84
C ARG A 146 1.45 -7.78 -5.33
N THR A 147 0.39 -7.96 -6.14
CA THR A 147 0.39 -7.70 -7.60
C THR A 147 -0.34 -6.40 -7.96
N ALA A 148 -0.94 -5.71 -7.00
CA ALA A 148 -1.62 -4.44 -7.19
C ALA A 148 -0.98 -3.35 -6.31
N LEU A 149 -0.54 -2.24 -6.89
CA LEU A 149 -0.06 -1.08 -6.14
C LEU A 149 -1.23 -0.22 -5.65
N PRO A 150 -1.14 0.40 -4.46
CA PRO A 150 -2.10 1.44 -4.08
C PRO A 150 -2.01 2.64 -5.02
N THR A 151 -3.14 3.30 -5.28
CA THR A 151 -3.10 4.63 -5.91
C THR A 151 -2.55 5.63 -4.89
N LEU A 152 -1.56 6.44 -5.27
CA LEU A 152 -1.05 7.54 -4.45
C LEU A 152 -1.65 8.86 -4.95
N GLU A 153 -2.43 9.51 -4.09
CA GLU A 153 -3.03 10.81 -4.41
C GLU A 153 -2.09 11.97 -4.06
N PRO A 154 -2.26 13.12 -4.72
CA PRO A 154 -1.56 14.35 -4.32
C PRO A 154 -1.92 14.78 -2.89
N LEU A 155 -1.00 15.52 -2.24
CA LEU A 155 -1.27 16.14 -0.94
C LEU A 155 -2.46 17.11 -1.07
N THR A 156 -3.52 16.85 -0.32
CA THR A 156 -4.76 17.62 -0.36
C THR A 156 -5.07 18.20 1.01
N LYS A 157 -5.61 19.42 1.08
CA LYS A 157 -6.07 20.00 2.35
C LYS A 157 -7.28 19.20 2.88
N LEU A 158 -7.34 19.02 4.20
CA LEU A 158 -8.44 18.31 4.86
C LEU A 158 -9.80 18.88 4.46
N THR A 159 -9.95 20.21 4.43
CA THR A 159 -11.20 20.89 4.03
C THR A 159 -11.63 20.51 2.61
N ALA A 160 -10.73 20.60 1.64
CA ALA A 160 -11.00 20.26 0.25
C ALA A 160 -11.31 18.76 0.06
N MET A 161 -10.68 17.89 0.84
CA MET A 161 -11.00 16.46 0.85
C MET A 161 -12.42 16.21 1.36
N LEU A 162 -12.82 16.85 2.47
CA LEU A 162 -14.15 16.67 3.06
C LEU A 162 -15.25 17.24 2.18
N GLU A 163 -15.04 18.38 1.52
CA GLU A 163 -15.99 18.99 0.57
C GLU A 163 -16.30 18.09 -0.63
N GLN A 164 -15.37 17.26 -1.04
CA GLN A 164 -15.50 16.35 -2.19
C GLN A 164 -15.69 14.89 -1.77
N TRP A 165 -16.05 14.65 -0.50
CA TRP A 165 -16.13 13.29 0.03
C TRP A 165 -17.25 12.47 -0.63
N PRO A 166 -16.96 11.23 -1.08
CA PRO A 166 -17.98 10.37 -1.67
C PRO A 166 -19.11 10.04 -0.70
N ALA A 167 -20.36 10.19 -1.15
CA ALA A 167 -21.54 9.98 -0.30
C ALA A 167 -21.74 8.52 0.16
N ASP A 168 -21.14 7.57 -0.55
CA ASP A 168 -21.23 6.13 -0.30
C ASP A 168 -20.05 5.55 0.48
N ARG A 169 -19.08 6.39 0.90
CA ARG A 169 -17.85 5.94 1.58
C ARG A 169 -17.80 6.38 3.03
N HIS A 170 -17.72 5.43 3.94
CA HIS A 170 -17.53 5.72 5.37
C HIS A 170 -16.12 6.26 5.64
N LEU A 171 -16.02 7.30 6.48
CA LEU A 171 -14.78 7.87 6.95
C LEU A 171 -14.58 7.52 8.44
N PHE A 172 -13.83 6.46 8.71
CA PHE A 172 -13.43 6.12 10.08
C PHE A 172 -12.27 7.03 10.50
N PHE A 173 -12.48 7.87 11.50
CA PHE A 173 -11.39 8.68 12.02
C PHE A 173 -11.06 8.34 13.47
N ALA A 174 -9.77 8.14 13.75
CA ALA A 174 -9.29 7.86 15.09
C ALA A 174 -9.38 9.14 15.93
N ASP A 175 -10.28 9.14 16.90
CA ASP A 175 -10.50 10.26 17.81
C ASP A 175 -10.07 9.90 19.22
N GLU A 176 -8.96 10.49 19.66
CA GLU A 176 -8.40 10.25 21.00
C GLU A 176 -9.34 10.72 22.14
N ARG A 177 -10.31 11.61 21.84
CA ARG A 177 -11.24 12.13 22.84
C ARG A 177 -12.29 11.10 23.30
N ILE A 178 -12.59 10.10 22.48
CA ILE A 178 -13.58 9.07 22.81
C ILE A 178 -12.98 7.85 23.50
N HIS A 179 -11.66 7.73 23.57
CA HIS A 179 -11.03 6.58 24.24
C HIS A 179 -11.37 6.50 25.75
N ALA A 180 -11.60 7.64 26.39
CA ALA A 180 -11.90 7.72 27.82
C ALA A 180 -13.33 7.25 28.17
N THR A 181 -14.25 7.24 27.23
CA THR A 181 -15.66 6.87 27.44
C THR A 181 -15.92 5.39 27.23
N GLY A 182 -14.99 4.65 26.63
CA GLY A 182 -15.18 3.25 26.25
C GLY A 182 -16.17 3.03 25.10
N GLU A 183 -16.73 4.11 24.57
CA GLU A 183 -17.63 4.11 23.42
C GLU A 183 -16.86 4.10 22.11
N GLY A 184 -17.50 3.69 21.01
CA GLY A 184 -16.95 3.82 19.66
C GLY A 184 -15.81 2.87 19.34
N SER A 185 -15.81 1.64 19.87
CA SER A 185 -14.77 0.68 19.49
C SER A 185 -14.76 0.50 17.96
N PHE A 186 -13.58 0.44 17.36
CA PHE A 186 -13.44 0.27 15.92
C PHE A 186 -14.18 -0.98 15.43
N ARG A 187 -14.13 -2.08 16.19
CA ARG A 187 -14.83 -3.31 15.86
C ARG A 187 -16.35 -3.12 15.77
N SER A 188 -16.95 -2.44 16.73
CA SER A 188 -18.40 -2.17 16.71
C SER A 188 -18.78 -1.26 15.54
N ALA A 189 -17.95 -0.25 15.27
CA ALA A 189 -18.14 0.65 14.13
C ALA A 189 -18.08 -0.11 12.79
N LEU A 190 -17.19 -1.09 12.63
CA LEU A 190 -17.12 -1.93 11.43
C LEU A 190 -18.38 -2.77 11.23
N VAL A 191 -18.97 -3.29 12.32
CA VAL A 191 -20.22 -4.07 12.21
C VAL A 191 -21.38 -3.21 11.72
N ALA A 192 -21.47 -1.97 12.23
CA ALA A 192 -22.55 -1.04 11.93
C ALA A 192 -22.43 -0.38 10.53
N ASN A 193 -21.21 -0.26 9.99
CA ASN A 193 -20.93 0.47 8.77
C ASN A 193 -20.25 -0.43 7.73
N ALA A 194 -21.05 -1.01 6.85
CA ALA A 194 -20.58 -1.84 5.75
C ALA A 194 -20.41 -1.01 4.47
N GLY A 195 -19.54 -1.46 3.54
CA GLY A 195 -19.32 -0.84 2.24
C GLY A 195 -17.95 -0.19 2.09
N PRO A 196 -17.77 0.66 1.07
CA PRO A 196 -16.52 1.37 0.83
C PRO A 196 -16.10 2.19 2.05
N ALA A 197 -14.81 2.16 2.37
CA ALA A 197 -14.31 2.77 3.60
C ALA A 197 -13.02 3.56 3.39
N ALA A 198 -12.79 4.51 4.27
CA ALA A 198 -11.51 5.16 4.44
C ALA A 198 -11.19 5.30 5.93
N ILE A 199 -9.91 5.31 6.23
CA ILE A 199 -9.36 5.56 7.56
C ILE A 199 -8.66 6.92 7.52
N LEU A 200 -9.02 7.82 8.44
CA LEU A 200 -8.37 9.12 8.58
C LEU A 200 -7.52 9.15 9.85
N ILE A 201 -6.22 9.42 9.67
CA ILE A 201 -5.24 9.52 10.74
C ILE A 201 -4.65 10.94 10.74
N GLY A 202 -4.76 11.61 11.88
CA GLY A 202 -4.17 12.94 12.10
C GLY A 202 -2.66 12.91 12.32
N PRO A 203 -2.03 14.10 12.40
CA PRO A 203 -0.62 14.23 12.79
C PRO A 203 -0.42 13.98 14.29
N GLU A 204 0.84 14.03 14.76
CA GLU A 204 1.18 13.83 16.18
C GLU A 204 0.47 14.82 17.12
N GLY A 205 0.15 16.03 16.63
CA GLY A 205 -0.60 17.03 17.40
C GLY A 205 -2.11 16.88 17.34
N GLY A 206 -2.62 15.81 16.70
CA GLY A 206 -4.05 15.58 16.49
C GLY A 206 -4.70 16.61 15.55
N PHE A 207 -6.02 16.55 15.44
CA PHE A 207 -6.81 17.56 14.72
C PHE A 207 -7.09 18.77 15.61
N SER A 208 -7.22 19.97 15.03
CA SER A 208 -7.73 21.12 15.77
C SER A 208 -9.22 20.94 16.10
N ASP A 209 -9.76 21.77 17.01
CA ASP A 209 -11.18 21.69 17.36
C ASP A 209 -12.06 21.96 16.15
N ALA A 210 -11.71 22.95 15.34
CA ALA A 210 -12.43 23.27 14.11
C ALA A 210 -12.36 22.11 13.09
N GLU A 211 -11.22 21.47 12.93
CA GLU A 211 -11.09 20.26 12.07
C GLU A 211 -11.92 19.10 12.59
N ASN A 212 -11.91 18.86 13.90
CA ASN A 212 -12.73 17.83 14.53
C ASN A 212 -14.22 18.07 14.31
N GLU A 213 -14.69 19.32 14.42
CA GLU A 213 -16.08 19.69 14.15
C GLU A 213 -16.44 19.44 12.68
N MET A 214 -15.57 19.86 11.74
CA MET A 214 -15.78 19.60 10.32
C MET A 214 -15.83 18.11 9.99
N ILE A 215 -14.91 17.30 10.53
CA ILE A 215 -14.91 15.86 10.32
C ILE A 215 -16.21 15.26 10.86
N ARG A 216 -16.63 15.61 12.07
CA ARG A 216 -17.86 15.10 12.69
C ARG A 216 -19.14 15.55 12.00
N ALA A 217 -19.13 16.71 11.35
CA ALA A 217 -20.26 17.22 10.58
C ALA A 217 -20.48 16.46 9.27
N LEU A 218 -19.49 15.71 8.79
CA LEU A 218 -19.63 14.89 7.60
C LEU A 218 -20.55 13.70 7.90
N PRO A 219 -21.67 13.50 7.17
CA PRO A 219 -22.62 12.40 7.44
C PRO A 219 -22.01 11.00 7.39
N GLN A 220 -20.96 10.80 6.60
CA GLN A 220 -20.25 9.53 6.45
C GLN A 220 -19.18 9.31 7.53
N SER A 221 -18.97 10.29 8.40
CA SER A 221 -17.92 10.23 9.42
C SER A 221 -18.29 9.31 10.57
N VAL A 222 -17.35 8.46 10.97
CA VAL A 222 -17.49 7.52 12.07
C VAL A 222 -16.29 7.70 13.00
N ALA A 223 -16.52 8.31 14.15
CA ALA A 223 -15.48 8.44 15.18
C ALA A 223 -15.20 7.08 15.81
N VAL A 224 -13.92 6.70 15.91
CA VAL A 224 -13.50 5.38 16.40
C VAL A 224 -12.37 5.48 17.42
N SER A 225 -12.44 4.59 18.42
CA SER A 225 -11.36 4.38 19.39
C SER A 225 -10.52 3.17 18.98
N LEU A 226 -9.20 3.32 19.02
CA LEU A 226 -8.21 2.26 18.80
C LEU A 226 -7.71 1.65 20.13
N GLY A 227 -8.49 1.78 21.19
CA GLY A 227 -8.20 1.22 22.51
C GLY A 227 -7.80 2.28 23.54
N PRO A 228 -7.45 1.87 24.77
CA PRO A 228 -7.33 2.76 25.94
C PRO A 228 -5.98 3.52 26.00
N ARG A 229 -5.12 3.40 25.02
CA ARG A 229 -3.83 4.09 24.98
C ARG A 229 -3.78 5.06 23.81
N ILE A 230 -3.13 6.21 24.01
CA ILE A 230 -2.82 7.14 22.90
C ILE A 230 -1.74 6.48 22.04
N LEU A 231 -2.08 6.21 20.79
CA LEU A 231 -1.17 5.66 19.81
C LEU A 231 -0.48 6.78 19.04
N ARG A 232 0.76 6.57 18.63
CA ARG A 232 1.38 7.44 17.63
C ARG A 232 0.67 7.27 16.29
N ALA A 233 0.71 8.28 15.43
CA ALA A 233 0.02 8.28 14.15
C ALA A 233 0.38 7.08 13.26
N ASP A 234 1.66 6.70 13.22
CA ASP A 234 2.13 5.51 12.51
C ASP A 234 1.52 4.22 13.07
N THR A 235 1.53 4.05 14.38
CA THR A 235 0.91 2.90 15.07
C THR A 235 -0.60 2.89 14.88
N ALA A 236 -1.25 4.05 14.97
CA ALA A 236 -2.70 4.18 14.77
C ALA A 236 -3.12 3.78 13.35
N ALA A 237 -2.35 4.22 12.33
CA ALA A 237 -2.60 3.85 10.94
C ALA A 237 -2.59 2.33 10.76
N ILE A 238 -1.51 1.67 11.21
CA ILE A 238 -1.36 0.22 11.05
C ILE A 238 -2.43 -0.55 11.84
N ALA A 239 -2.71 -0.15 13.07
CA ALA A 239 -3.73 -0.79 13.89
C ALA A 239 -5.13 -0.68 13.25
N ALA A 240 -5.50 0.51 12.76
CA ALA A 240 -6.79 0.74 12.12
C ALA A 240 -6.93 -0.06 10.81
N ILE A 241 -5.90 -0.07 9.95
CA ILE A 241 -5.89 -0.86 8.72
C ILE A 241 -6.03 -2.35 9.04
N SER A 242 -5.24 -2.88 9.99
CA SER A 242 -5.28 -4.29 10.38
C SER A 242 -6.64 -4.70 10.92
N LEU A 243 -7.26 -3.88 11.77
CA LEU A 243 -8.61 -4.13 12.30
C LEU A 243 -9.65 -4.13 11.18
N TRP A 244 -9.54 -3.22 10.21
CA TRP A 244 -10.44 -3.16 9.08
C TRP A 244 -10.26 -4.38 8.16
N MET A 245 -9.03 -4.75 7.82
CA MET A 245 -8.72 -5.92 7.00
C MET A 245 -9.20 -7.22 7.64
N ALA A 246 -9.04 -7.36 8.96
CA ALA A 246 -9.56 -8.50 9.71
C ALA A 246 -11.10 -8.51 9.83
N GLY A 247 -11.75 -7.36 9.83
CA GLY A 247 -13.21 -7.25 10.01
C GLY A 247 -14.00 -7.21 8.70
N ARG A 248 -13.46 -6.60 7.65
CA ARG A 248 -14.16 -6.31 6.39
C ARG A 248 -13.32 -6.55 5.14
N GLY A 249 -12.00 -6.67 5.28
CA GLY A 249 -11.10 -6.92 4.18
C GLY A 249 -10.96 -8.41 3.84
N ASP A 250 -9.87 -8.74 3.21
CA ASP A 250 -9.59 -10.06 2.64
C ASP A 250 -8.90 -11.05 3.58
N TRP A 251 -8.60 -10.65 4.83
CA TRP A 251 -7.97 -11.56 5.80
C TRP A 251 -8.89 -12.68 6.29
N ASN A 252 -10.22 -12.54 6.09
CA ASN A 252 -11.20 -13.57 6.43
C ASN A 252 -11.48 -14.55 5.27
N VAL A 253 -10.93 -14.27 4.09
CA VAL A 253 -11.06 -15.16 2.93
C VAL A 253 -9.97 -16.23 3.05
N MET A 254 -10.30 -17.40 3.57
CA MET A 254 -9.43 -18.57 3.42
C MET A 254 -9.25 -18.83 1.94
N LYS A 255 -8.11 -18.45 1.36
CA LYS A 255 -7.70 -18.96 0.05
C LYS A 255 -7.59 -20.47 0.23
N SER A 256 -8.42 -21.23 -0.47
CA SER A 256 -8.18 -22.67 -0.63
C SER A 256 -6.78 -22.83 -1.21
N LEU A 257 -5.88 -23.40 -0.41
CA LEU A 257 -4.51 -23.77 -0.77
C LEU A 257 -4.55 -24.86 -1.85
#